data_9dc28c9916d6a100b61610e49ce5ca47
#
_entry.id   9dc28c9916d6a100b61610e49ce5ca47
#
_cell.length_a   1.000
_cell.length_b   1.000
_cell.length_c   1.000
_cell.angle_alpha   90.00
_cell.angle_beta   90.00
_cell.angle_gamma   90.00
#
_symmetry.space_group_name_H-M   'P 1'
#
loop_
_entity.id
_entity.type
_entity.pdbx_description
1 polymer ?
#
loop_
_entity_poly.entity_id
_entity_poly.type
_entity_poly.pdbx_seq_one_letter_code
_entity_poly.pdbx_strand_id
1 'polypeptide(L)'
;VDAISPGINLEPVFKLLNDPTIIKVFHACRQDMEIFFHLTNNTPKPVFDTQIAAMVCGYGDAISYDKLVKQILGIEIDKSSRFTDWSQRPLSNTQLNYALSDVTHLRKIYEKLKKQLRENGRETWLVEELDFVTSTTTYMIDPEKVWLRLKVRSGRPQFLILVQAIAAF
;
A
#
# COMPACT_ATOMS: atom_id res chain seq x y z
N VAL A 1 -8.26 12.61 -4.97
CA VAL A 1 -7.97 12.76 -6.42
C VAL A 1 -8.71 11.67 -7.16
N ASP A 2 -9.48 12.02 -8.19
CA ASP A 2 -10.17 11.07 -9.06
C ASP A 2 -9.28 10.71 -10.26
N ALA A 3 -8.46 9.70 -10.09
CA ALA A 3 -7.47 9.30 -11.10
C ALA A 3 -8.08 8.68 -12.38
N ILE A 4 -9.38 8.36 -12.38
CA ILE A 4 -10.09 7.75 -13.52
C ILE A 4 -10.67 8.83 -14.45
N SER A 5 -10.76 10.07 -13.99
CA SER A 5 -11.33 11.17 -14.78
C SER A 5 -10.52 11.42 -16.05
N PRO A 6 -11.17 11.45 -17.24
CA PRO A 6 -10.47 11.73 -18.50
C PRO A 6 -9.72 13.06 -18.46
N GLY A 7 -8.47 13.08 -18.94
CA GLY A 7 -7.67 14.31 -19.04
C GLY A 7 -7.10 14.84 -17.73
N ILE A 8 -7.19 14.10 -16.63
CA ILE A 8 -6.59 14.52 -15.37
C ILE A 8 -5.06 14.57 -15.48
N ASN A 9 -4.47 15.65 -14.99
CA ASN A 9 -3.03 15.75 -14.83
C ASN A 9 -2.62 15.31 -13.41
N LEU A 10 -1.93 14.17 -13.30
CA LEU A 10 -1.45 13.63 -12.03
C LEU A 10 -0.05 14.15 -11.62
N GLU A 11 0.61 14.92 -12.46
CA GLU A 11 1.96 15.45 -12.19
C GLU A 11 2.07 16.19 -10.84
N PRO A 12 1.10 17.03 -10.42
CA PRO A 12 1.15 17.65 -9.09
C PRO A 12 1.09 16.64 -7.94
N VAL A 13 0.36 15.54 -8.11
CA VAL A 13 0.29 14.46 -7.11
C VAL A 13 1.63 13.75 -7.03
N PHE A 14 2.24 13.42 -8.16
CA PHE A 14 3.54 12.75 -8.18
C PHE A 14 4.65 13.63 -7.58
N LYS A 15 4.63 14.95 -7.82
CA LYS A 15 5.54 15.89 -7.16
C LYS A 15 5.40 15.85 -5.63
N LEU A 16 4.18 15.90 -5.14
CA LEU A 16 3.91 15.80 -3.70
C LEU A 16 4.36 14.46 -3.11
N LEU A 17 4.10 13.36 -3.81
CA LEU A 17 4.49 12.02 -3.38
C LEU A 17 6.01 11.82 -3.36
N ASN A 18 6.75 12.50 -4.24
CA ASN A 18 8.21 12.46 -4.30
C ASN A 18 8.89 13.51 -3.42
N ASP A 19 8.15 14.41 -2.77
CA ASP A 19 8.73 15.43 -1.88
C ASP A 19 9.30 14.77 -0.61
N PRO A 20 10.62 14.84 -0.36
CA PRO A 20 11.24 14.20 0.79
C PRO A 20 10.92 14.88 2.12
N THR A 21 10.35 16.08 2.10
CA THR A 21 9.98 16.83 3.31
C THR A 21 8.60 16.43 3.84
N ILE A 22 7.80 15.74 3.03
CA ILE A 22 6.42 15.36 3.34
C ILE A 22 6.36 13.86 3.61
N ILE A 23 5.90 13.47 4.81
CA ILE A 23 5.64 12.07 5.14
C ILE A 23 4.31 11.65 4.50
N LYS A 24 4.35 10.60 3.67
CA LYS A 24 3.16 10.01 3.08
C LYS A 24 2.66 8.90 3.99
N VAL A 25 1.44 9.05 4.50
CA VAL A 25 0.83 8.08 5.41
C VAL A 25 -0.14 7.20 4.64
N PHE A 26 0.06 5.88 4.72
CA PHE A 26 -0.76 4.87 4.07
C PHE A 26 -1.26 3.82 5.07
N HIS A 27 -2.09 2.91 4.59
CA HIS A 27 -2.43 1.67 5.26
C HIS A 27 -2.37 0.52 4.26
N ALA A 28 -1.46 -0.44 4.47
CA ALA A 28 -1.20 -1.55 3.56
C ALA A 28 -0.75 -1.12 2.15
N CYS A 29 0.24 -0.23 2.08
CA CYS A 29 0.63 0.52 0.88
C CYS A 29 1.33 -0.30 -0.23
N ARG A 30 1.58 -1.60 -0.05
CA ARG A 30 2.37 -2.39 -1.01
C ARG A 30 1.84 -2.31 -2.44
N GLN A 31 0.51 -2.40 -2.62
CA GLN A 31 -0.11 -2.30 -3.95
C GLN A 31 -0.03 -0.87 -4.49
N ASP A 32 -0.16 0.13 -3.64
CA ASP A 32 0.00 1.53 -4.04
C ASP A 32 1.43 1.81 -4.52
N MET A 33 2.45 1.28 -3.82
CA MET A 33 3.85 1.40 -4.23
C MET A 33 4.10 0.76 -5.60
N GLU A 34 3.49 -0.40 -5.88
CA GLU A 34 3.57 -1.07 -7.18
C GLU A 34 2.98 -0.20 -8.29
N ILE A 35 1.81 0.41 -8.06
CA ILE A 35 1.17 1.33 -9.00
C ILE A 35 2.06 2.56 -9.25
N PHE A 36 2.58 3.19 -8.19
CA PHE A 36 3.48 4.34 -8.33
C PHE A 36 4.76 3.97 -9.09
N PHE A 37 5.34 2.82 -8.81
CA PHE A 37 6.51 2.33 -9.53
C PHE A 37 6.23 2.14 -11.02
N HIS A 38 5.10 1.54 -11.38
CA HIS A 38 4.70 1.39 -12.80
C HIS A 38 4.46 2.72 -13.51
N LEU A 39 3.96 3.74 -12.81
CA LEU A 39 3.67 5.04 -13.40
C LEU A 39 4.88 5.97 -13.46
N THR A 40 5.83 5.84 -12.53
CA THR A 40 6.90 6.83 -12.35
C THR A 40 8.31 6.23 -12.30
N ASN A 41 8.45 4.90 -12.37
CA ASN A 41 9.69 4.16 -12.11
C ASN A 41 10.32 4.48 -10.74
N ASN A 42 9.52 4.99 -9.81
CA ASN A 42 9.95 5.35 -8.46
C ASN A 42 8.85 5.02 -7.44
N THR A 43 9.23 4.98 -6.17
CA THR A 43 8.30 4.80 -5.05
C THR A 43 8.32 6.04 -4.16
N PRO A 44 7.16 6.49 -3.64
CA PRO A 44 7.09 7.60 -2.70
C PRO A 44 7.99 7.39 -1.48
N LYS A 45 8.70 8.46 -1.05
CA LYS A 45 9.50 8.49 0.18
C LYS A 45 9.51 9.90 0.77
N PRO A 46 9.54 10.07 2.12
CA PRO A 46 9.36 9.05 3.14
C PRO A 46 7.91 8.57 3.27
N VAL A 47 7.74 7.31 3.66
CA VAL A 47 6.43 6.66 3.87
C VAL A 47 6.27 6.24 5.32
N PHE A 48 5.04 6.28 5.82
CA PHE A 48 4.61 5.64 7.06
C PHE A 48 3.40 4.76 6.76
N ASP A 49 3.58 3.45 6.82
CA ASP A 49 2.46 2.51 6.67
C ASP A 49 1.90 2.14 8.04
N THR A 50 0.62 2.47 8.26
CA THR A 50 -0.04 2.23 9.54
C THR A 50 -0.33 0.75 9.80
N GLN A 51 -0.39 -0.11 8.78
CA GLN A 51 -0.52 -1.55 8.97
C GLN A 51 0.81 -2.14 9.48
N ILE A 52 1.93 -1.77 8.87
CA ILE A 52 3.27 -2.20 9.29
C ILE A 52 3.58 -1.64 10.70
N ALA A 53 3.29 -0.37 10.94
CA ALA A 53 3.47 0.24 12.25
C ALA A 53 2.61 -0.46 13.33
N ALA A 54 1.38 -0.85 13.01
CA ALA A 54 0.51 -1.60 13.89
C ALA A 54 1.07 -3.01 14.18
N MET A 55 1.62 -3.70 13.18
CA MET A 55 2.31 -4.99 13.35
C MET A 55 3.47 -4.84 14.35
N VAL A 56 4.33 -3.87 14.15
CA VAL A 56 5.47 -3.59 15.07
C VAL A 56 5.00 -3.23 16.49
N CYS A 57 3.83 -2.58 16.60
CA CYS A 57 3.21 -2.29 17.90
C CYS A 57 2.46 -3.45 18.54
N GLY A 58 2.32 -4.61 17.84
CA GLY A 58 1.70 -5.81 18.38
C GLY A 58 0.19 -5.93 18.14
N TYR A 59 -0.38 -5.20 17.17
CA TYR A 59 -1.79 -5.29 16.78
C TYR A 59 -2.09 -6.46 15.83
N GLY A 60 -1.08 -7.28 15.49
CA GLY A 60 -1.16 -8.42 14.56
C GLY A 60 -0.58 -8.12 13.19
N ASP A 61 -0.26 -9.19 12.42
CA ASP A 61 0.60 -9.12 11.22
C ASP A 61 -0.04 -8.38 10.03
N ALA A 62 -1.36 -8.40 9.91
CA ALA A 62 -2.08 -7.82 8.77
C ALA A 62 -3.46 -7.27 9.20
N ILE A 63 -3.47 -6.42 10.21
CA ILE A 63 -4.72 -5.81 10.69
C ILE A 63 -5.36 -4.95 9.60
N SER A 64 -6.66 -5.11 9.34
CA SER A 64 -7.39 -4.26 8.40
C SER A 64 -7.64 -2.88 8.99
N TYR A 65 -7.76 -1.89 8.10
CA TYR A 65 -7.94 -0.48 8.48
C TYR A 65 -9.09 -0.25 9.45
N ASP A 66 -10.26 -0.82 9.16
CA ASP A 66 -11.44 -0.70 10.02
C ASP A 66 -11.24 -1.27 11.42
N LYS A 67 -10.58 -2.45 11.51
CA LYS A 67 -10.25 -3.03 12.82
C LYS A 67 -9.25 -2.18 13.57
N LEU A 68 -8.25 -1.62 12.88
CA LEU A 68 -7.26 -0.73 13.48
C LEU A 68 -7.93 0.55 13.99
N VAL A 69 -8.82 1.17 13.19
CA VAL A 69 -9.61 2.35 13.59
C VAL A 69 -10.43 2.03 14.84
N LYS A 70 -11.12 0.89 14.84
CA LYS A 70 -11.93 0.46 16.00
C LYS A 70 -11.06 0.26 17.25
N GLN A 71 -9.92 -0.41 17.14
CA GLN A 71 -9.05 -0.70 18.29
C GLN A 71 -8.37 0.56 18.84
N ILE A 72 -7.90 1.46 17.97
CA ILE A 72 -7.14 2.65 18.40
C ILE A 72 -8.05 3.82 18.75
N LEU A 73 -9.14 4.02 17.99
CA LEU A 73 -10.00 5.20 18.12
C LEU A 73 -11.37 4.91 18.71
N GLY A 74 -11.79 3.62 18.78
CA GLY A 74 -13.13 3.25 19.23
C GLY A 74 -14.24 3.59 18.23
N ILE A 75 -13.91 3.84 16.96
CA ILE A 75 -14.83 4.26 15.89
C ILE A 75 -15.13 3.07 14.98
N GLU A 76 -16.38 2.87 14.62
CA GLU A 76 -16.78 1.91 13.60
C GLU A 76 -16.92 2.61 12.24
N ILE A 77 -16.31 2.03 11.20
CA ILE A 77 -16.42 2.51 9.82
C ILE A 77 -17.57 1.78 9.12
N ASP A 78 -18.47 2.54 8.51
CA ASP A 78 -19.49 1.98 7.64
C ASP A 78 -18.87 1.45 6.34
N LYS A 79 -19.04 0.16 6.08
CA LYS A 79 -18.50 -0.53 4.91
C LYS A 79 -19.54 -0.79 3.81
N SER A 80 -20.72 -0.24 3.92
CA SER A 80 -21.83 -0.50 2.98
C SER A 80 -21.47 -0.20 1.51
N SER A 81 -20.57 0.77 1.30
CA SER A 81 -20.12 1.16 -0.04
C SER A 81 -18.86 0.44 -0.55
N ARG A 82 -18.26 -0.47 0.22
CA ARG A 82 -16.98 -1.11 -0.13
C ARG A 82 -16.99 -1.82 -1.49
N PHE A 83 -18.10 -2.50 -1.80
CA PHE A 83 -18.24 -3.34 -2.99
C PHE A 83 -19.17 -2.73 -4.04
N THR A 84 -19.42 -1.43 -3.98
CA THR A 84 -20.20 -0.72 -5.00
C THR A 84 -19.35 -0.47 -6.24
N ASP A 85 -19.98 -0.14 -7.36
CA ASP A 85 -19.27 0.23 -8.59
C ASP A 85 -18.62 1.61 -8.45
N TRP A 86 -17.31 1.63 -8.28
CA TRP A 86 -16.50 2.83 -8.14
C TRP A 86 -16.15 3.49 -9.48
N SER A 87 -16.51 2.89 -10.62
CA SER A 87 -16.32 3.50 -11.94
C SER A 87 -17.43 4.50 -12.31
N GLN A 88 -18.60 4.42 -11.66
CA GLN A 88 -19.71 5.32 -11.91
C GLN A 88 -19.38 6.78 -11.57
N ARG A 89 -19.92 7.70 -12.39
CA ARG A 89 -19.82 9.14 -12.13
C ARG A 89 -21.19 9.81 -12.33
N PRO A 90 -21.59 10.72 -11.45
CA PRO A 90 -20.91 11.13 -10.22
C PRO A 90 -20.94 10.05 -9.13
N LEU A 91 -19.98 10.07 -8.21
CA LEU A 91 -20.00 9.22 -7.02
C LEU A 91 -21.19 9.62 -6.13
N SER A 92 -21.83 8.63 -5.51
CA SER A 92 -22.87 8.88 -4.52
C SER A 92 -22.30 9.48 -3.23
N ASN A 93 -23.14 10.15 -2.44
CA ASN A 93 -22.72 10.69 -1.14
C ASN A 93 -22.22 9.60 -0.17
N THR A 94 -22.78 8.40 -0.24
CA THR A 94 -22.32 7.25 0.56
C THR A 94 -20.93 6.80 0.15
N GLN A 95 -20.62 6.74 -1.16
CA GLN A 95 -19.28 6.45 -1.66
C GLN A 95 -18.27 7.54 -1.26
N LEU A 96 -18.65 8.81 -1.40
CA LEU A 96 -17.78 9.93 -0.98
C LEU A 96 -17.48 9.88 0.51
N ASN A 97 -18.48 9.63 1.36
CA ASN A 97 -18.28 9.50 2.80
C ASN A 97 -17.41 8.29 3.15
N TYR A 98 -17.58 7.16 2.45
CA TYR A 98 -16.71 5.99 2.63
C TYR A 98 -15.26 6.33 2.27
N ALA A 99 -15.01 6.92 1.09
CA ALA A 99 -13.66 7.32 0.66
C ALA A 99 -13.01 8.33 1.61
N LEU A 100 -13.80 9.28 2.16
CA LEU A 100 -13.32 10.22 3.17
C LEU A 100 -12.98 9.52 4.49
N SER A 101 -13.71 8.49 4.89
CA SER A 101 -13.43 7.75 6.12
C SER A 101 -12.07 7.04 6.08
N ASP A 102 -11.62 6.61 4.90
CA ASP A 102 -10.33 5.95 4.70
C ASP A 102 -9.13 6.89 4.97
N VAL A 103 -9.32 8.21 4.89
CA VAL A 103 -8.25 9.18 5.14
C VAL A 103 -8.45 9.99 6.43
N THR A 104 -9.69 10.21 6.86
CA THR A 104 -10.01 11.08 8.00
C THR A 104 -9.43 10.57 9.32
N HIS A 105 -9.45 9.26 9.52
CA HIS A 105 -8.94 8.63 10.74
C HIS A 105 -7.44 8.30 10.66
N LEU A 106 -6.87 8.25 9.45
CA LEU A 106 -5.50 7.82 9.20
C LEU A 106 -4.49 8.72 9.93
N ARG A 107 -4.71 10.03 9.92
CA ARG A 107 -3.86 10.98 10.64
C ARG A 107 -3.80 10.69 12.15
N LYS A 108 -4.97 10.47 12.77
CA LYS A 108 -5.04 10.19 14.23
C LYS A 108 -4.37 8.86 14.57
N ILE A 109 -4.50 7.84 13.69
CA ILE A 109 -3.83 6.55 13.84
C ILE A 109 -2.32 6.75 13.75
N TYR A 110 -1.83 7.49 12.75
CA TYR A 110 -0.42 7.82 12.59
C TYR A 110 0.16 8.44 13.86
N GLU A 111 -0.49 9.47 14.41
CA GLU A 111 -0.03 10.17 15.62
C GLU A 111 0.07 9.21 16.82
N LYS A 112 -0.93 8.33 17.00
CA LYS A 112 -0.95 7.36 18.12
C LYS A 112 0.09 6.26 17.94
N LEU A 113 0.21 5.68 16.74
CA LEU A 113 1.21 4.63 16.47
C LEU A 113 2.63 5.17 16.56
N LYS A 114 2.88 6.38 16.04
CA LYS A 114 4.18 7.05 16.16
C LYS A 114 4.59 7.25 17.62
N LYS A 115 3.64 7.67 18.47
CA LYS A 115 3.88 7.79 19.90
C LYS A 115 4.20 6.45 20.54
N GLN A 116 3.41 5.41 20.25
CA GLN A 116 3.60 4.07 20.80
C GLN A 116 4.92 3.41 20.36
N LEU A 117 5.34 3.62 19.11
CA LEU A 117 6.64 3.15 18.62
C LEU A 117 7.81 3.74 19.39
N ARG A 118 7.74 5.06 19.72
CA ARG A 118 8.75 5.74 20.53
C ARG A 118 8.78 5.19 21.97
N GLU A 119 7.61 5.07 22.59
CA GLU A 119 7.48 4.55 23.94
C GLU A 119 8.00 3.11 24.06
N ASN A 120 7.84 2.30 23.01
CA ASN A 120 8.31 0.92 22.96
C ASN A 120 9.77 0.78 22.46
N GLY A 121 10.41 1.86 22.00
CA GLY A 121 11.75 1.83 21.43
C GLY A 121 11.87 1.02 20.13
N ARG A 122 10.78 0.93 19.33
CA ARG A 122 10.70 0.09 18.13
C ARG A 122 10.69 0.88 16.81
N GLU A 123 11.13 2.12 16.83
CA GLU A 123 11.14 2.96 15.62
C GLU A 123 12.07 2.38 14.53
N THR A 124 13.20 1.79 14.92
CA THR A 124 14.14 1.16 13.97
C THR A 124 13.55 -0.04 13.24
N TRP A 125 12.75 -0.86 13.92
CA TRP A 125 12.08 -2.00 13.30
C TRP A 125 11.09 -1.57 12.23
N LEU A 126 10.39 -0.46 12.47
CA LEU A 126 9.50 0.10 11.45
C LEU A 126 10.28 0.55 10.21
N VAL A 127 11.47 1.16 10.38
CA VAL A 127 12.30 1.62 9.26
C VAL A 127 12.74 0.44 8.38
N GLU A 128 13.19 -0.65 8.99
CA GLU A 128 13.63 -1.87 8.28
C GLU A 128 12.50 -2.47 7.43
N GLU A 129 11.30 -2.58 8.00
CA GLU A 129 10.12 -3.09 7.28
C GLU A 129 9.68 -2.16 6.15
N LEU A 130 9.70 -0.84 6.38
CA LEU A 130 9.35 0.16 5.36
C LEU A 130 10.37 0.21 4.23
N ASP A 131 11.65 0.00 4.50
CA ASP A 131 12.69 -0.04 3.47
C ASP A 131 12.42 -1.14 2.45
N PHE A 132 11.98 -2.31 2.89
CA PHE A 132 11.58 -3.39 1.99
C PHE A 132 10.40 -2.99 1.08
N VAL A 133 9.33 -2.41 1.65
CA VAL A 133 8.12 -2.04 0.91
C VAL A 133 8.35 -0.83 0.00
N THR A 134 9.25 0.09 0.37
CA THR A 134 9.54 1.27 -0.45
C THR A 134 10.74 1.10 -1.38
N SER A 135 11.39 -0.07 -1.39
CA SER A 135 12.48 -0.35 -2.33
C SER A 135 11.94 -0.56 -3.75
N THR A 136 12.48 0.18 -4.71
CA THR A 136 12.13 -0.02 -6.13
C THR A 136 12.48 -1.41 -6.63
N THR A 137 13.52 -2.04 -6.07
CA THR A 137 13.92 -3.41 -6.42
C THR A 137 12.85 -4.45 -6.09
N THR A 138 11.97 -4.16 -5.11
CA THR A 138 10.84 -5.02 -4.75
C THR A 138 9.84 -5.15 -5.90
N TYR A 139 9.70 -4.11 -6.72
CA TYR A 139 8.74 -3.99 -7.82
C TYR A 139 9.35 -4.21 -9.20
N MET A 140 10.68 -4.27 -9.30
CA MET A 140 11.35 -4.63 -10.54
C MET A 140 11.08 -6.09 -10.87
N ILE A 141 10.46 -6.33 -12.01
CA ILE A 141 10.24 -7.66 -12.55
C ILE A 141 11.36 -7.92 -13.55
N ASP A 142 12.20 -8.91 -13.27
CA ASP A 142 13.16 -9.44 -14.22
C ASP A 142 12.44 -10.58 -14.99
N PRO A 143 12.10 -10.39 -16.28
CA PRO A 143 11.38 -11.40 -17.06
C PRO A 143 12.10 -12.74 -17.09
N GLU A 144 13.45 -12.74 -17.05
CA GLU A 144 14.23 -13.98 -17.06
C GLU A 144 14.14 -14.74 -15.72
N LYS A 145 13.80 -14.05 -14.62
CA LYS A 145 13.72 -14.63 -13.28
C LYS A 145 12.32 -14.75 -12.74
N VAL A 146 11.31 -14.21 -13.42
CA VAL A 146 9.92 -14.21 -12.92
C VAL A 146 9.38 -15.62 -12.68
N TRP A 147 9.83 -16.60 -13.47
CA TRP A 147 9.46 -18.00 -13.34
C TRP A 147 9.89 -18.61 -11.97
N LEU A 148 10.94 -18.08 -11.32
CA LEU A 148 11.37 -18.52 -9.99
C LEU A 148 10.33 -18.24 -8.90
N ARG A 149 9.39 -17.30 -9.13
CA ARG A 149 8.28 -16.99 -8.24
C ARG A 149 7.11 -17.97 -8.39
N LEU A 150 7.10 -18.78 -9.46
CA LEU A 150 6.04 -19.73 -9.72
C LEU A 150 6.28 -21.03 -8.96
N LYS A 151 5.25 -21.54 -8.30
CA LYS A 151 5.29 -22.84 -7.65
C LYS A 151 5.17 -23.94 -8.71
N VAL A 152 6.31 -24.41 -9.23
CA VAL A 152 6.34 -25.47 -10.23
C VAL A 152 6.24 -26.85 -9.59
N ARG A 153 5.45 -27.74 -10.23
CA ARG A 153 5.21 -29.11 -9.74
C ARG A 153 6.26 -30.12 -10.21
N SER A 154 7.11 -29.76 -11.17
CA SER A 154 8.10 -30.66 -11.77
C SER A 154 9.43 -29.96 -11.96
N GLY A 155 10.52 -30.60 -11.53
CA GLY A 155 11.90 -30.15 -11.77
C GLY A 155 12.51 -30.66 -13.09
N ARG A 156 11.70 -31.29 -14.02
CA ARG A 156 12.21 -31.78 -15.30
C ARG A 156 12.71 -30.61 -16.16
N PRO A 157 13.92 -30.67 -16.76
CA PRO A 157 14.49 -29.55 -17.51
C PRO A 157 13.57 -29.02 -18.62
N GLN A 158 12.95 -29.90 -19.37
CA GLN A 158 12.02 -29.52 -20.46
C GLN A 158 10.80 -28.74 -19.93
N PHE A 159 10.29 -29.13 -18.78
CA PHE A 159 9.16 -28.44 -18.15
C PHE A 159 9.58 -27.06 -17.62
N LEU A 160 10.78 -26.96 -17.02
CA LEU A 160 11.30 -25.68 -16.53
C LEU A 160 11.56 -24.70 -17.67
N ILE A 161 12.11 -25.15 -18.81
CA ILE A 161 12.30 -24.31 -20.01
C ILE A 161 10.93 -23.75 -20.50
N LEU A 162 9.91 -24.59 -20.54
CA LEU A 162 8.57 -24.16 -20.93
C LEU A 162 8.01 -23.12 -19.95
N VAL A 163 8.15 -23.35 -18.64
CA VAL A 163 7.71 -22.41 -17.60
C VAL A 163 8.47 -21.09 -17.72
N GLN A 164 9.78 -21.11 -17.98
CA GLN A 164 10.58 -19.91 -18.20
C GLN A 164 10.07 -19.12 -19.41
N ALA A 165 9.86 -19.78 -20.55
CA ALA A 165 9.38 -19.14 -21.77
C ALA A 165 7.99 -18.50 -21.59
N ILE A 166 7.06 -19.19 -20.93
CA ILE A 166 5.71 -18.66 -20.67
C ILE A 166 5.73 -17.53 -19.66
N ALA A 167 6.58 -17.59 -18.63
CA ALA A 167 6.63 -16.59 -17.60
C ALA A 167 7.34 -15.29 -18.02
N ALA A 168 8.19 -15.36 -19.04
CA ALA A 168 8.89 -14.21 -19.63
C ALA A 168 8.03 -13.46 -20.68
N PHE A 169 6.93 -14.05 -21.15
CA PHE A 169 5.99 -13.47 -22.10
C PHE A 169 4.98 -12.56 -21.42
#